data_5466f777024096bef4d8eac538733250
#
_entry.id   5466f777024096bef4d8eac538733250
#
_cell.length_a   1.000
_cell.length_b   1.000
_cell.length_c   1.000
_cell.angle_alpha   90.00
_cell.angle_beta   90.00
_cell.angle_gamma   90.00
#
_symmetry.space_group_name_H-M   'P 1'
#
loop_
_entity.id
_entity.type
_entity.pdbx_description
1 polymer ?
#
loop_
_entity_poly.entity_id
_entity_poly.type
_entity_poly.pdbx_seq_one_letter_code
_entity_poly.pdbx_strand_id
1 'polypeptide(L)'
;PTEEDDGPTKLKNNKFVSLIYPLTDFLGAVPGYFEYDISGWFLAFILIFFGIIFGDGGYGLFICAVASIPIIKSLVTKKKVSPTFLLVGLLGLSTVLWGTLTCTWFGLSAEQIPLWLQKLSIPVISNVYENRIWHPFWTEGDVGLTTAQNLQIFCFTLALIQLTIAHIKGVKRNIKSLKLLGDIGSILQL
;
A
#
# COMPACT_ATOMS: atom_id res chain seq x y z
N PRO A 1 -3.76 -16.42 -30.64
CA PRO A 1 -3.28 -16.99 -29.38
C PRO A 1 -4.45 -17.66 -28.67
N THR A 2 -4.29 -18.92 -28.37
CA THR A 2 -5.23 -19.69 -27.53
C THR A 2 -4.94 -19.41 -26.04
N GLU A 3 -5.86 -19.71 -25.13
CA GLU A 3 -5.65 -19.53 -23.67
C GLU A 3 -4.42 -20.31 -23.14
N GLU A 4 -3.88 -21.25 -23.91
CA GLU A 4 -2.68 -22.04 -23.62
C GLU A 4 -1.37 -21.42 -24.14
N ASP A 5 -1.46 -20.33 -24.92
CA ASP A 5 -0.27 -19.61 -25.40
C ASP A 5 0.22 -18.62 -24.36
N ASP A 6 1.19 -19.02 -23.55
CA ASP A 6 1.97 -18.14 -22.64
C ASP A 6 2.94 -17.24 -23.44
N GLY A 7 2.38 -16.43 -24.36
CA GLY A 7 3.16 -15.43 -25.08
C GLY A 7 3.63 -14.30 -24.16
N PRO A 8 4.84 -13.75 -24.38
CA PRO A 8 5.32 -12.63 -23.56
C PRO A 8 4.39 -11.42 -23.69
N THR A 9 3.75 -11.04 -22.60
CA THR A 9 2.86 -9.87 -22.55
C THR A 9 3.65 -8.59 -22.39
N LYS A 10 3.44 -7.64 -23.31
CA LYS A 10 4.02 -6.30 -23.19
C LYS A 10 3.03 -5.36 -22.50
N LEU A 11 3.26 -5.10 -21.22
CA LEU A 11 2.50 -4.11 -20.48
C LEU A 11 2.88 -2.69 -20.91
N LYS A 12 1.88 -1.85 -21.17
CA LYS A 12 2.09 -0.43 -21.52
C LYS A 12 1.38 0.45 -20.51
N ASN A 13 2.09 0.80 -19.43
CA ASN A 13 1.62 1.70 -18.41
C ASN A 13 2.33 3.07 -18.48
N ASN A 14 1.79 4.05 -17.76
CA ASN A 14 2.47 5.33 -17.60
C ASN A 14 3.76 5.14 -16.77
N LYS A 15 4.65 6.15 -16.81
CA LYS A 15 5.95 6.09 -16.14
C LYS A 15 5.87 5.86 -14.63
N PHE A 16 4.80 6.31 -13.99
CA PHE A 16 4.60 6.14 -12.55
C PHE A 16 4.20 4.70 -12.21
N VAL A 17 3.20 4.16 -12.90
CA VAL A 17 2.73 2.78 -12.68
C VAL A 17 3.81 1.76 -13.06
N SER A 18 4.62 2.05 -14.09
CA SER A 18 5.73 1.17 -14.50
C SER A 18 6.85 1.02 -13.44
N LEU A 19 6.85 1.83 -12.38
CA LEU A 19 7.77 1.66 -11.26
C LEU A 19 7.56 0.33 -10.52
N ILE A 20 6.38 -0.28 -10.62
CA ILE A 20 6.09 -1.57 -9.99
C ILE A 20 6.75 -2.76 -10.71
N TYR A 21 7.11 -2.62 -11.99
CA TYR A 21 7.58 -3.75 -12.81
C TYR A 21 8.77 -4.52 -12.21
N PRO A 22 9.81 -3.89 -11.65
CA PRO A 22 10.89 -4.63 -11.01
C PRO A 22 10.40 -5.55 -9.88
N LEU A 23 9.33 -5.17 -9.19
CA LEU A 23 8.76 -5.99 -8.12
C LEU A 23 7.86 -7.10 -8.69
N THR A 24 7.03 -6.80 -9.69
CA THR A 24 6.19 -7.82 -10.34
C THR A 24 7.02 -8.87 -11.06
N ASP A 25 8.12 -8.46 -11.71
CA ASP A 25 9.07 -9.37 -12.35
C ASP A 25 9.75 -10.27 -11.30
N PHE A 26 10.20 -9.69 -10.19
CA PHE A 26 10.81 -10.44 -9.09
C PHE A 26 9.85 -11.46 -8.45
N LEU A 27 8.58 -11.10 -8.31
CA LEU A 27 7.54 -11.97 -7.73
C LEU A 27 6.95 -12.97 -8.75
N GLY A 28 7.29 -12.85 -10.02
CA GLY A 28 6.66 -13.63 -11.09
C GLY A 28 5.17 -13.31 -11.29
N ALA A 29 4.72 -12.15 -10.83
CA ALA A 29 3.31 -11.72 -10.87
C ALA A 29 3.01 -10.86 -12.11
N VAL A 30 3.49 -11.28 -13.27
CA VAL A 30 3.22 -10.61 -14.54
C VAL A 30 1.90 -11.16 -15.11
N PRO A 31 0.90 -10.30 -15.40
CA PRO A 31 -0.37 -10.75 -15.93
C PRO A 31 -0.20 -11.39 -17.32
N GLY A 32 -0.91 -12.49 -17.56
CA GLY A 32 -0.96 -13.17 -18.85
C GLY A 32 -1.66 -12.32 -19.93
N TYR A 33 -1.58 -12.76 -21.20
CA TYR A 33 -2.07 -12.00 -22.35
C TYR A 33 -3.57 -11.65 -22.27
N PHE A 34 -4.37 -12.53 -21.69
CA PHE A 34 -5.83 -12.32 -21.51
C PHE A 34 -6.20 -11.81 -20.13
N GLU A 35 -5.22 -11.51 -19.26
CA GLU A 35 -5.47 -11.05 -17.93
C GLU A 35 -5.56 -9.51 -17.86
N TYR A 36 -6.27 -9.04 -16.84
CA TYR A 36 -6.35 -7.61 -16.58
C TYR A 36 -5.03 -7.10 -15.96
N ASP A 37 -4.53 -5.98 -16.46
CA ASP A 37 -3.37 -5.31 -15.88
C ASP A 37 -3.67 -4.75 -14.49
N ILE A 38 -3.13 -5.40 -13.48
CA ILE A 38 -3.27 -5.04 -12.06
C ILE A 38 -2.20 -4.06 -11.57
N SER A 39 -1.21 -3.71 -12.41
CA SER A 39 -0.01 -2.96 -12.00
C SER A 39 -0.32 -1.69 -11.22
N GLY A 40 -1.33 -0.92 -11.63
CA GLY A 40 -1.72 0.32 -10.96
C GLY A 40 -2.30 0.07 -9.56
N TRP A 41 -3.17 -0.92 -9.41
CA TRP A 41 -3.74 -1.30 -8.14
C TRP A 41 -2.68 -1.92 -7.22
N PHE A 42 -1.83 -2.77 -7.78
CA PHE A 42 -0.75 -3.39 -7.03
C PHE A 42 0.22 -2.34 -6.47
N LEU A 43 0.61 -1.35 -7.29
CA LEU A 43 1.44 -0.23 -6.83
C LEU A 43 0.75 0.54 -5.69
N ALA A 44 -0.53 0.88 -5.84
CA ALA A 44 -1.26 1.64 -4.82
C ALA A 44 -1.31 0.89 -3.49
N PHE A 45 -1.70 -0.38 -3.50
CA PHE A 45 -1.82 -1.17 -2.28
C PHE A 45 -0.47 -1.49 -1.66
N ILE A 46 0.57 -1.81 -2.45
CA ILE A 46 1.90 -2.09 -1.89
C ILE A 46 2.47 -0.85 -1.19
N LEU A 47 2.27 0.36 -1.72
CA LEU A 47 2.68 1.60 -1.08
C LEU A 47 1.99 1.77 0.28
N ILE A 48 0.68 1.57 0.35
CA ILE A 48 -0.08 1.71 1.59
C ILE A 48 0.36 0.66 2.61
N PHE A 49 0.37 -0.62 2.23
CA PHE A 49 0.73 -1.71 3.14
C PHE A 49 2.19 -1.64 3.60
N PHE A 50 3.12 -1.28 2.71
CA PHE A 50 4.52 -1.09 3.08
C PHE A 50 4.67 0.01 4.12
N GLY A 51 4.00 1.16 3.91
CA GLY A 51 3.97 2.25 4.88
C GLY A 51 3.45 1.81 6.25
N ILE A 52 2.35 1.03 6.29
CA ILE A 52 1.74 0.51 7.52
C ILE A 52 2.67 -0.50 8.22
N ILE A 53 3.24 -1.44 7.48
CA ILE A 53 4.09 -2.51 8.03
C ILE A 53 5.35 -1.94 8.67
N PHE A 54 6.02 -1.00 7.98
CA PHE A 54 7.19 -0.32 8.55
C PHE A 54 6.82 0.68 9.63
N GLY A 55 5.68 1.35 9.49
CA GLY A 55 5.00 2.13 10.51
C GLY A 55 5.74 3.34 11.09
N ASP A 56 7.01 3.57 10.77
CA ASP A 56 7.87 4.56 11.42
C ASP A 56 8.49 5.54 10.39
N GLY A 57 8.22 6.84 10.58
CA GLY A 57 8.71 7.89 9.69
C GLY A 57 10.23 8.01 9.65
N GLY A 58 10.92 7.72 10.76
CA GLY A 58 12.38 7.75 10.82
C GLY A 58 13.02 6.66 9.96
N TYR A 59 12.50 5.44 10.01
CA TYR A 59 12.94 4.37 9.10
C TYR A 59 12.59 4.69 7.65
N GLY A 60 11.44 5.33 7.41
CA GLY A 60 11.08 5.83 6.07
C GLY A 60 12.10 6.82 5.52
N LEU A 61 12.57 7.77 6.34
CA LEU A 61 13.65 8.70 5.96
C LEU A 61 14.96 7.96 5.65
N PHE A 62 15.30 6.95 6.45
CA PHE A 62 16.48 6.13 6.20
C PHE A 62 16.40 5.41 4.84
N ILE A 63 15.26 4.80 4.52
CA ILE A 63 15.02 4.15 3.22
C ILE A 63 15.15 5.16 2.09
N CYS A 64 14.57 6.35 2.23
CA CYS A 64 14.69 7.44 1.26
C CYS A 64 16.15 7.88 1.06
N ALA A 65 16.90 8.02 2.15
CA ALA A 65 18.31 8.39 2.10
C ALA A 65 19.14 7.36 1.33
N VAL A 66 18.96 6.06 1.64
CA VAL A 66 19.65 4.97 0.93
C VAL A 66 19.26 4.94 -0.55
N ALA A 67 17.99 5.10 -0.89
CA ALA A 67 17.51 5.14 -2.27
C ALA A 67 18.02 6.36 -3.04
N SER A 68 18.21 7.50 -2.37
CA SER A 68 18.67 8.74 -2.99
C SER A 68 20.11 8.67 -3.51
N ILE A 69 20.99 7.87 -2.90
CA ILE A 69 22.40 7.73 -3.30
C ILE A 69 22.54 7.30 -4.76
N PRO A 70 21.99 6.15 -5.21
CA PRO A 70 22.09 5.73 -6.61
C PRO A 70 21.28 6.64 -7.55
N ILE A 71 20.19 7.26 -7.08
CA ILE A 71 19.40 8.21 -7.88
C ILE A 71 20.26 9.45 -8.20
N ILE A 72 20.86 10.07 -7.19
CA ILE A 72 21.73 11.24 -7.36
C ILE A 72 22.94 10.89 -8.23
N LYS A 73 23.59 9.75 -7.99
CA LYS A 73 24.70 9.28 -8.81
C LYS A 73 24.31 9.14 -10.28
N SER A 74 23.15 8.59 -10.57
CA SER A 74 22.66 8.45 -11.95
C SER A 74 22.37 9.80 -12.59
N LEU A 75 21.81 10.76 -11.84
CA LEU A 75 21.55 12.12 -12.33
C LEU A 75 22.85 12.88 -12.65
N VAL A 76 23.84 12.82 -11.76
CA VAL A 76 25.16 13.46 -11.97
C VAL A 76 25.88 12.86 -13.17
N THR A 77 25.82 11.55 -13.35
CA THR A 77 26.45 10.86 -14.48
C THR A 77 25.61 10.90 -15.77
N LYS A 78 24.49 11.63 -15.80
CA LYS A 78 23.54 11.72 -16.92
C LYS A 78 23.06 10.33 -17.43
N LYS A 79 23.04 9.33 -16.56
CA LYS A 79 22.51 7.99 -16.85
C LYS A 79 21.03 7.92 -16.49
N LYS A 80 20.31 6.96 -17.10
CA LYS A 80 18.92 6.70 -16.71
C LYS A 80 18.87 6.15 -15.28
N VAL A 81 18.00 6.73 -14.47
CA VAL A 81 17.74 6.22 -13.10
C VAL A 81 17.04 4.88 -13.20
N SER A 82 17.51 3.90 -12.44
CA SER A 82 16.86 2.58 -12.38
C SER A 82 15.48 2.68 -11.72
N PRO A 83 14.42 2.09 -12.31
CA PRO A 83 13.09 2.06 -11.73
C PRO A 83 13.04 1.45 -10.31
N THR A 84 13.93 0.48 -10.03
CA THR A 84 14.03 -0.16 -8.72
C THR A 84 14.34 0.84 -7.61
N PHE A 85 15.31 1.72 -7.79
CA PHE A 85 15.65 2.72 -6.77
C PHE A 85 14.57 3.79 -6.62
N LEU A 86 13.88 4.13 -7.71
CA LEU A 86 12.71 5.01 -7.65
C LEU A 86 11.56 4.36 -6.87
N LEU A 87 11.31 3.07 -7.07
CA LEU A 87 10.32 2.33 -6.30
C LEU A 87 10.68 2.28 -4.82
N VAL A 88 11.94 1.95 -4.47
CA VAL A 88 12.40 1.93 -3.07
C VAL A 88 12.27 3.31 -2.42
N GLY A 89 12.61 4.37 -3.14
CA GLY A 89 12.41 5.75 -2.66
C GLY A 89 10.93 6.07 -2.43
N LEU A 90 10.05 5.61 -3.31
CA LEU A 90 8.61 5.80 -3.18
C LEU A 90 8.02 5.02 -1.99
N LEU A 91 8.50 3.80 -1.75
CA LEU A 91 8.17 3.01 -0.56
C LEU A 91 8.63 3.69 0.73
N GLY A 92 9.86 4.23 0.73
CA GLY A 92 10.38 5.03 1.85
C GLY A 92 9.52 6.28 2.10
N LEU A 93 9.12 6.99 1.06
CA LEU A 93 8.23 8.16 1.16
C LEU A 93 6.86 7.78 1.73
N SER A 94 6.29 6.65 1.31
CA SER A 94 5.05 6.12 1.87
C SER A 94 5.18 5.83 3.37
N THR A 95 6.32 5.27 3.80
CA THR A 95 6.61 5.02 5.22
C THR A 95 6.76 6.32 6.01
N VAL A 96 7.42 7.35 5.46
CA VAL A 96 7.48 8.69 6.07
C VAL A 96 6.08 9.27 6.24
N LEU A 97 5.26 9.19 5.20
CA LEU A 97 3.88 9.67 5.25
C LEU A 97 3.10 8.96 6.36
N TRP A 98 3.17 7.63 6.39
CA TRP A 98 2.47 6.84 7.40
C TRP A 98 2.95 7.16 8.82
N GLY A 99 4.27 7.18 9.07
CA GLY A 99 4.84 7.56 10.36
C GLY A 99 4.47 8.98 10.80
N THR A 100 4.26 9.89 9.85
CA THR A 100 3.73 11.24 10.14
C THR A 100 2.27 11.19 10.58
N LEU A 101 1.43 10.41 9.88
CA LEU A 101 0.00 10.27 10.19
C LEU A 101 -0.23 9.58 11.55
N THR A 102 0.61 8.63 11.92
CA THR A 102 0.54 7.92 13.21
C THR A 102 1.38 8.57 14.30
N CYS A 103 2.19 9.57 13.96
CA CYS A 103 3.16 10.20 14.85
C CYS A 103 4.15 9.20 15.46
N THR A 104 4.69 8.31 14.63
CA THR A 104 5.69 7.31 15.02
C THR A 104 7.03 7.64 14.37
N TRP A 105 8.01 8.01 15.20
CA TRP A 105 9.33 8.46 14.75
C TRP A 105 10.42 7.86 15.64
N PHE A 106 11.22 6.94 15.10
CA PHE A 106 12.34 6.28 15.80
C PHE A 106 11.98 5.67 17.16
N GLY A 107 10.71 5.29 17.36
CA GLY A 107 10.23 4.79 18.64
C GLY A 107 10.21 5.84 19.77
N LEU A 108 10.30 7.13 19.43
CA LEU A 108 10.22 8.23 20.40
C LEU A 108 8.81 8.32 21.00
N SER A 109 8.74 8.72 22.28
CA SER A 109 7.46 9.03 22.91
C SER A 109 6.88 10.34 22.34
N ALA A 110 5.55 10.48 22.43
CA ALA A 110 4.84 11.65 21.89
C ALA A 110 5.41 12.99 22.41
N GLU A 111 5.86 13.02 23.67
CA GLU A 111 6.43 14.21 24.31
C GLU A 111 7.77 14.67 23.70
N GLN A 112 8.52 13.73 23.11
CA GLN A 112 9.83 13.98 22.48
C GLN A 112 9.70 14.45 21.03
N ILE A 113 8.51 14.33 20.44
CA ILE A 113 8.25 14.70 19.05
C ILE A 113 7.84 16.17 18.99
N PRO A 114 8.37 16.96 18.04
CA PRO A 114 8.01 18.38 17.90
C PRO A 114 6.50 18.60 17.71
N LEU A 115 5.94 19.62 18.35
CA LEU A 115 4.50 19.92 18.31
C LEU A 115 3.92 20.09 16.91
N TRP A 116 4.69 20.64 15.97
CA TRP A 116 4.24 20.81 14.59
C TRP A 116 4.03 19.46 13.89
N LEU A 117 4.84 18.46 14.23
CA LEU A 117 4.76 17.11 13.66
C LEU A 117 3.59 16.35 14.31
N GLN A 118 3.38 16.52 15.63
CA GLN A 118 2.22 15.96 16.31
C GLN A 118 0.89 16.45 15.71
N LYS A 119 0.82 17.74 15.31
CA LYS A 119 -0.37 18.34 14.70
C LYS A 119 -0.71 17.79 13.30
N LEU A 120 0.25 17.18 12.62
CA LEU A 120 0.03 16.54 11.31
C LEU A 120 -0.56 15.13 11.44
N SER A 121 -0.56 14.56 12.64
CA SER A 121 -1.04 13.21 12.88
C SER A 121 -2.57 13.13 12.93
N ILE A 122 -3.11 11.96 12.58
CA ILE A 122 -4.55 11.68 12.64
C ILE A 122 -4.91 11.22 14.05
N PRO A 123 -5.81 11.92 14.78
CA PRO A 123 -6.10 11.62 16.18
C PRO A 123 -6.53 10.19 16.49
N VAL A 124 -7.19 9.52 15.55
CA VAL A 124 -7.74 8.17 15.75
C VAL A 124 -6.68 7.07 15.74
N ILE A 125 -5.59 7.27 14.97
CA ILE A 125 -4.52 6.27 14.77
C ILE A 125 -3.16 6.74 15.28
N SER A 126 -3.10 7.92 15.91
CA SER A 126 -1.87 8.54 16.37
C SER A 126 -1.55 8.20 17.81
N ASN A 127 -0.29 7.96 18.11
CA ASN A 127 0.22 7.75 19.46
C ASN A 127 0.12 8.99 20.37
N VAL A 128 -0.12 10.18 19.80
CA VAL A 128 -0.25 11.44 20.56
C VAL A 128 -1.61 11.56 21.26
N TYR A 129 -2.60 10.87 20.77
CA TYR A 129 -3.99 11.02 21.21
C TYR A 129 -4.56 9.71 21.77
N GLU A 130 -3.80 9.01 22.60
CA GLU A 130 -4.16 7.71 23.19
C GLU A 130 -5.54 7.66 23.86
N ASN A 131 -6.07 8.82 24.29
CA ASN A 131 -7.38 8.92 24.95
C ASN A 131 -8.52 9.36 24.01
N ARG A 132 -8.27 9.51 22.72
CA ARG A 132 -9.33 9.81 21.77
C ARG A 132 -9.90 8.53 21.20
N ILE A 133 -11.01 8.15 21.77
CA ILE A 133 -11.75 6.94 21.48
C ILE A 133 -12.60 7.18 20.24
N TRP A 134 -12.41 6.35 19.21
CA TRP A 134 -13.36 6.25 18.11
C TRP A 134 -14.30 5.08 18.39
N HIS A 135 -15.61 5.36 18.48
CA HIS A 135 -16.64 4.35 18.63
C HIS A 135 -17.20 3.99 17.25
N PRO A 136 -16.89 2.82 16.68
CA PRO A 136 -17.59 2.34 15.50
C PRO A 136 -19.09 2.19 15.83
N PHE A 137 -19.96 2.46 14.85
CA PHE A 137 -21.42 2.39 15.02
C PHE A 137 -21.97 1.00 15.42
N TRP A 138 -21.13 -0.05 15.33
CA TRP A 138 -21.49 -1.43 15.74
C TRP A 138 -21.05 -1.79 17.16
N THR A 139 -20.41 -0.89 17.91
CA THR A 139 -20.06 -1.14 19.30
C THR A 139 -21.10 -0.48 20.22
N GLU A 140 -21.72 -1.28 21.07
CA GLU A 140 -22.61 -0.78 22.12
C GLU A 140 -21.82 -0.50 23.40
N GLY A 141 -22.04 0.69 24.00
CA GLY A 141 -21.47 1.11 25.28
C GLY A 141 -20.19 1.94 25.20
N ASP A 142 -19.72 2.40 26.36
CA ASP A 142 -18.53 3.27 26.54
C ASP A 142 -17.20 2.52 26.42
N VAL A 143 -17.16 1.42 25.68
CA VAL A 143 -15.92 0.67 25.46
C VAL A 143 -15.11 1.35 24.36
N GLY A 144 -14.21 2.23 24.79
CA GLY A 144 -13.28 2.88 23.88
C GLY A 144 -12.28 1.92 23.28
N LEU A 145 -12.02 2.09 21.99
CA LEU A 145 -11.00 1.33 21.29
C LEU A 145 -9.63 2.00 21.51
N THR A 146 -8.63 1.19 21.76
CA THR A 146 -7.23 1.67 21.79
C THR A 146 -6.76 2.06 20.40
N THR A 147 -5.71 2.87 20.31
CA THR A 147 -5.07 3.24 19.03
C THR A 147 -4.67 2.01 18.21
N ALA A 148 -4.18 0.95 18.87
CA ALA A 148 -3.84 -0.31 18.22
C ALA A 148 -5.07 -1.01 17.61
N GLN A 149 -6.20 -1.02 18.31
CA GLN A 149 -7.45 -1.60 17.79
C GLN A 149 -8.00 -0.78 16.62
N ASN A 150 -7.94 0.54 16.69
CA ASN A 150 -8.31 1.43 15.58
C ASN A 150 -7.45 1.16 14.34
N LEU A 151 -6.15 0.97 14.52
CA LEU A 151 -5.23 0.62 13.44
C LEU A 151 -5.55 -0.75 12.85
N GLN A 152 -5.88 -1.74 13.68
CA GLN A 152 -6.31 -3.07 13.21
C GLN A 152 -7.58 -2.97 12.36
N ILE A 153 -8.61 -2.24 12.83
CA ILE A 153 -9.85 -2.02 12.08
C ILE A 153 -9.56 -1.33 10.74
N PHE A 154 -8.69 -0.34 10.73
CA PHE A 154 -8.27 0.33 9.50
C PHE A 154 -7.61 -0.66 8.53
N CYS A 155 -6.68 -1.49 8.99
CA CYS A 155 -6.01 -2.50 8.16
C CYS A 155 -6.99 -3.54 7.60
N PHE A 156 -7.92 -4.04 8.43
CA PHE A 156 -8.95 -4.97 7.97
C PHE A 156 -9.88 -4.34 6.94
N THR A 157 -10.32 -3.10 7.18
CA THR A 157 -11.16 -2.37 6.23
C THR A 157 -10.45 -2.20 4.88
N LEU A 158 -9.16 -1.85 4.90
CA LEU A 158 -8.36 -1.72 3.70
C LEU A 158 -8.21 -3.06 2.95
N ALA A 159 -8.00 -4.16 3.69
CA ALA A 159 -7.93 -5.49 3.10
C ALA A 159 -9.27 -5.91 2.48
N LEU A 160 -10.39 -5.63 3.14
CA LEU A 160 -11.73 -5.87 2.59
C LEU A 160 -11.96 -5.08 1.30
N ILE A 161 -11.58 -3.81 1.27
CA ILE A 161 -11.67 -2.98 0.05
C ILE A 161 -10.84 -3.60 -1.07
N GLN A 162 -9.60 -4.02 -0.80
CA GLN A 162 -8.73 -4.65 -1.79
C GLN A 162 -9.34 -5.93 -2.35
N LEU A 163 -9.82 -6.83 -1.48
CA LEU A 163 -10.45 -8.09 -1.88
C LEU A 163 -11.74 -7.84 -2.66
N THR A 164 -12.57 -6.91 -2.22
CA THR A 164 -13.79 -6.51 -2.93
C THR A 164 -13.49 -6.02 -4.35
N ILE A 165 -12.48 -5.16 -4.52
CA ILE A 165 -12.05 -4.69 -5.85
C ILE A 165 -11.57 -5.86 -6.72
N ALA A 166 -10.80 -6.79 -6.14
CA ALA A 166 -10.31 -7.96 -6.85
C ALA A 166 -11.46 -8.85 -7.34
N HIS A 167 -12.43 -9.14 -6.46
CA HIS A 167 -13.61 -9.95 -6.83
C HIS A 167 -14.53 -9.25 -7.83
N ILE A 168 -14.79 -7.94 -7.69
CA ILE A 168 -15.57 -7.18 -8.67
C ILE A 168 -14.94 -7.27 -10.06
N LYS A 169 -13.60 -7.20 -10.14
CA LYS A 169 -12.88 -7.36 -11.41
C LYS A 169 -12.95 -8.79 -11.94
N GLY A 170 -12.90 -9.79 -11.05
CA GLY A 170 -13.13 -11.20 -11.37
C GLY A 170 -14.51 -11.43 -11.97
N VAL A 171 -15.56 -10.93 -11.32
CA VAL A 171 -16.96 -10.95 -11.79
C VAL A 171 -17.08 -10.34 -13.18
N LYS A 172 -16.52 -9.14 -13.41
CA LYS A 172 -16.56 -8.48 -14.72
C LYS A 172 -15.91 -9.32 -15.82
N ARG A 173 -14.83 -10.02 -15.51
CA ARG A 173 -14.14 -10.90 -16.47
C ARG A 173 -14.94 -12.16 -16.76
N ASN A 174 -15.57 -12.74 -15.74
CA ASN A 174 -16.20 -14.05 -15.80
C ASN A 174 -17.73 -14.00 -16.04
N ILE A 175 -18.27 -12.85 -16.44
CA ILE A 175 -19.72 -12.59 -16.54
C ILE A 175 -20.47 -13.59 -17.44
N LYS A 176 -19.77 -14.22 -18.39
CA LYS A 176 -20.32 -15.24 -19.30
C LYS A 176 -19.91 -16.68 -18.92
N SER A 177 -19.29 -16.89 -17.76
CA SER A 177 -18.76 -18.19 -17.31
C SER A 177 -19.40 -18.62 -16.00
N LEU A 178 -19.50 -19.94 -15.76
CA LEU A 178 -19.88 -20.50 -14.46
C LEU A 178 -18.96 -20.09 -13.30
N LYS A 179 -17.73 -19.62 -13.60
CA LYS A 179 -16.80 -19.04 -12.60
C LYS A 179 -17.37 -17.80 -11.91
N LEU A 180 -18.36 -17.13 -12.54
CA LEU A 180 -19.10 -16.02 -11.93
C LEU A 180 -19.73 -16.39 -10.58
N LEU A 181 -20.29 -17.61 -10.47
CA LEU A 181 -20.89 -18.07 -9.20
C LEU A 181 -19.88 -18.19 -8.07
N GLY A 182 -18.65 -18.61 -8.39
CA GLY A 182 -17.54 -18.65 -7.42
C GLY A 182 -17.11 -17.24 -6.95
N ASP A 183 -16.97 -16.31 -7.88
CA ASP A 183 -16.61 -14.92 -7.59
C ASP A 183 -17.68 -14.22 -6.73
N ILE A 184 -18.99 -14.45 -7.04
CA ILE A 184 -20.09 -13.91 -6.23
C ILE A 184 -20.11 -14.56 -4.84
N GLY A 185 -19.93 -15.88 -4.74
CA GLY A 185 -19.83 -16.59 -3.46
C GLY A 185 -18.71 -16.03 -2.58
N SER A 186 -17.55 -15.73 -3.17
CA SER A 186 -16.41 -15.12 -2.46
C SER A 186 -16.70 -13.71 -1.95
N ILE A 187 -17.45 -12.90 -2.72
CA ILE A 187 -17.88 -11.56 -2.27
C ILE A 187 -18.84 -11.65 -1.08
N LEU A 188 -19.73 -12.66 -1.07
CA LEU A 188 -20.70 -12.84 0.02
C LEU A 188 -20.07 -13.39 1.30
N GLN A 189 -18.84 -13.90 1.24
CA GLN A 189 -18.09 -14.40 2.41
C GLN A 189 -17.17 -13.34 3.03
N LEU A 190 -16.98 -12.19 2.38
CA LEU A 190 -16.23 -11.04 2.88
C LEU A 190 -17.04 -10.21 3.87
#